data_630277ded2ef993d1595055f62120445
#
_entry.id   630277ded2ef993d1595055f62120445
#
_cell.length_a   1.000
_cell.length_b   1.000
_cell.length_c   1.000
_cell.angle_alpha   90.00
_cell.angle_beta   90.00
_cell.angle_gamma   90.00
#
_symmetry.space_group_name_H-M   'P 1'
#
loop_
_entity.id
_entity.type
_entity.pdbx_description
1 polymer ?
#
loop_
_entity_poly.entity_id
_entity_poly.type
_entity_poly.pdbx_seq_one_letter_code
_entity_poly.pdbx_strand_id
1 'polypeptide(L)'
;MPALKGKITVITGGSTGIGLATAKRFVKEGAYVFITGRRQAELDKAVAEIGRNVTAVQGDVSNLDDLDRLYKEVETKKGKLDVLFANAGIVEPKPTAAVSPEHYDKTFDVNARGVFFAVQKALPLMKDGGSIILSGSGVWQKGIPMYPTYGGTKAALRSFVRTWTAEFAGKGIRANVISPGPIETPILEGQFGENTDAMKERFKTMIPMGRIGKPEEVASAAVFLASDESSYITGIDLPVDGGVVAV
;
A
#
# COMPACT_ATOMS: atom_id res chain seq x y z
N MET A 1 -0.96 -25.14 -4.30
CA MET A 1 -1.66 -24.39 -5.38
C MET A 1 -1.30 -22.91 -5.24
N PRO A 2 -1.34 -22.11 -6.31
CA PRO A 2 -1.11 -20.66 -6.17
C PRO A 2 -2.13 -20.03 -5.21
N ALA A 3 -1.64 -19.24 -4.24
CA ALA A 3 -2.45 -18.73 -3.13
C ALA A 3 -3.56 -17.74 -3.54
N LEU A 4 -3.43 -17.11 -4.73
CA LEU A 4 -4.38 -16.11 -5.24
C LEU A 4 -5.01 -16.52 -6.58
N LYS A 5 -5.10 -17.83 -6.87
CA LYS A 5 -5.64 -18.34 -8.13
C LYS A 5 -7.05 -17.81 -8.38
N GLY A 6 -7.22 -17.09 -9.50
CA GLY A 6 -8.50 -16.53 -9.94
C GLY A 6 -8.99 -15.31 -9.17
N LYS A 7 -8.25 -14.80 -8.17
CA LYS A 7 -8.56 -13.57 -7.47
C LYS A 7 -8.35 -12.35 -8.38
N ILE A 8 -9.25 -11.40 -8.30
CA ILE A 8 -9.14 -10.09 -8.96
C ILE A 8 -8.65 -9.08 -7.94
N THR A 9 -7.57 -8.36 -8.26
CA THR A 9 -6.88 -7.51 -7.30
C THR A 9 -6.64 -6.10 -7.84
N VAL A 10 -6.68 -5.10 -6.97
CA VAL A 10 -6.28 -3.71 -7.27
C VAL A 10 -5.11 -3.34 -6.36
N ILE A 11 -4.07 -2.73 -6.94
CA ILE A 11 -2.92 -2.20 -6.22
C ILE A 11 -2.75 -0.72 -6.60
N THR A 12 -2.98 0.19 -5.67
CA THR A 12 -2.66 1.60 -5.89
C THR A 12 -1.15 1.84 -5.69
N GLY A 13 -0.55 2.72 -6.52
CA GLY A 13 0.90 2.89 -6.51
C GLY A 13 1.64 1.63 -6.98
N GLY A 14 1.04 0.88 -7.94
CA GLY A 14 1.53 -0.42 -8.41
C GLY A 14 2.64 -0.36 -9.45
N SER A 15 3.13 0.83 -9.82
CA SER A 15 4.10 0.97 -10.91
C SER A 15 5.57 0.89 -10.48
N THR A 16 5.88 1.01 -9.17
CA THR A 16 7.25 0.98 -8.64
C THR A 16 7.30 0.41 -7.22
N GLY A 17 8.51 0.09 -6.74
CA GLY A 17 8.77 -0.27 -5.34
C GLY A 17 7.91 -1.42 -4.82
N ILE A 18 7.35 -1.26 -3.61
CA ILE A 18 6.52 -2.27 -2.94
C ILE A 18 5.31 -2.66 -3.80
N GLY A 19 4.63 -1.66 -4.41
CA GLY A 19 3.46 -1.92 -5.23
C GLY A 19 3.76 -2.78 -6.46
N LEU A 20 4.84 -2.51 -7.17
CA LEU A 20 5.28 -3.32 -8.32
C LEU A 20 5.69 -4.73 -7.91
N ALA A 21 6.49 -4.86 -6.84
CA ALA A 21 6.90 -6.18 -6.32
C ALA A 21 5.67 -7.00 -5.91
N THR A 22 4.67 -6.36 -5.28
CA THR A 22 3.41 -7.02 -4.92
C THR A 22 2.61 -7.41 -6.15
N ALA A 23 2.52 -6.55 -7.17
CA ALA A 23 1.81 -6.88 -8.41
C ALA A 23 2.42 -8.11 -9.11
N LYS A 24 3.75 -8.15 -9.23
CA LYS A 24 4.47 -9.32 -9.77
C LYS A 24 4.20 -10.59 -8.96
N ARG A 25 4.26 -10.48 -7.63
CA ARG A 25 4.04 -11.61 -6.76
C ARG A 25 2.58 -12.08 -6.81
N PHE A 26 1.60 -11.20 -6.86
CA PHE A 26 0.18 -11.55 -7.00
C PHE A 26 -0.10 -12.28 -8.31
N VAL A 27 0.47 -11.81 -9.43
CA VAL A 27 0.36 -12.49 -10.73
C VAL A 27 1.01 -13.87 -10.70
N LYS A 28 2.17 -14.02 -10.05
CA LYS A 28 2.84 -15.32 -9.85
C LYS A 28 1.97 -16.28 -9.05
N GLU A 29 1.20 -15.76 -8.07
CA GLU A 29 0.25 -16.53 -7.26
C GLU A 29 -1.12 -16.73 -7.95
N GLY A 30 -1.25 -16.38 -9.23
CA GLY A 30 -2.42 -16.67 -10.06
C GLY A 30 -3.53 -15.63 -10.05
N ALA A 31 -3.29 -14.44 -9.52
CA ALA A 31 -4.23 -13.33 -9.55
C ALA A 31 -4.23 -12.62 -10.92
N TYR A 32 -5.31 -11.91 -11.19
CA TYR A 32 -5.35 -10.81 -12.15
C TYR A 32 -5.23 -9.48 -11.42
N VAL A 33 -4.33 -8.60 -11.85
CA VAL A 33 -3.97 -7.39 -11.12
C VAL A 33 -4.29 -6.13 -11.93
N PHE A 34 -5.03 -5.21 -11.33
CA PHE A 34 -5.11 -3.83 -11.79
C PHE A 34 -4.12 -2.99 -11.00
N ILE A 35 -3.26 -2.24 -11.69
CA ILE A 35 -2.33 -1.30 -11.07
C ILE A 35 -2.71 0.13 -11.44
N THR A 36 -2.57 1.08 -10.50
CA THR A 36 -2.72 2.50 -10.82
C THR A 36 -1.52 3.30 -10.32
N GLY A 37 -1.28 4.43 -10.97
CA GLY A 37 -0.22 5.38 -10.67
C GLY A 37 -0.31 6.59 -11.59
N ARG A 38 0.39 7.67 -11.23
CA ARG A 38 0.29 8.96 -11.92
C ARG A 38 1.06 9.01 -13.24
N ARG A 39 2.17 8.26 -13.33
CA ARG A 39 3.11 8.33 -14.45
C ARG A 39 2.86 7.21 -15.43
N GLN A 40 2.34 7.54 -16.62
CA GLN A 40 2.03 6.55 -17.65
C GLN A 40 3.27 5.72 -18.05
N ALA A 41 4.40 6.36 -18.26
CA ALA A 41 5.63 5.66 -18.67
C ALA A 41 6.09 4.60 -17.63
N GLU A 42 5.89 4.86 -16.32
CA GLU A 42 6.20 3.88 -15.28
C GLU A 42 5.17 2.74 -15.23
N LEU A 43 3.91 3.03 -15.55
CA LEU A 43 2.87 2.02 -15.68
C LEU A 43 3.15 1.10 -16.88
N ASP A 44 3.56 1.66 -18.01
CA ASP A 44 3.88 0.89 -19.22
C ASP A 44 5.08 -0.04 -18.98
N LYS A 45 6.12 0.44 -18.30
CA LYS A 45 7.26 -0.38 -17.87
C LYS A 45 6.81 -1.51 -16.93
N ALA A 46 5.98 -1.18 -15.94
CA ALA A 46 5.47 -2.16 -14.99
C ALA A 46 4.65 -3.25 -15.69
N VAL A 47 3.78 -2.88 -16.64
CA VAL A 47 3.00 -3.85 -17.42
C VAL A 47 3.92 -4.76 -18.23
N ALA A 48 4.94 -4.20 -18.90
CA ALA A 48 5.92 -4.98 -19.67
C ALA A 48 6.70 -5.95 -18.77
N GLU A 49 7.07 -5.50 -17.56
CA GLU A 49 7.83 -6.30 -16.61
C GLU A 49 6.99 -7.40 -15.94
N ILE A 50 5.71 -7.16 -15.66
CA ILE A 50 4.77 -8.16 -15.14
C ILE A 50 4.38 -9.16 -16.23
N GLY A 51 4.19 -8.69 -17.46
CA GLY A 51 4.03 -9.45 -18.69
C GLY A 51 2.65 -10.06 -18.94
N ARG A 52 1.87 -10.44 -17.94
CA ARG A 52 0.55 -11.08 -18.09
C ARG A 52 -0.38 -10.77 -16.92
N ASN A 53 -1.68 -10.98 -17.14
CA ASN A 53 -2.71 -10.83 -16.09
C ASN A 53 -2.63 -9.48 -15.35
N VAL A 54 -2.30 -8.42 -16.07
CA VAL A 54 -2.19 -7.06 -15.52
C VAL A 54 -2.91 -6.07 -16.42
N THR A 55 -3.55 -5.08 -15.81
CA THR A 55 -4.07 -3.88 -16.47
C THR A 55 -3.59 -2.66 -15.70
N ALA A 56 -3.02 -1.70 -16.40
CA ALA A 56 -2.68 -0.41 -15.83
C ALA A 56 -3.80 0.61 -16.11
N VAL A 57 -4.12 1.41 -15.10
CA VAL A 57 -5.05 2.55 -15.20
C VAL A 57 -4.35 3.76 -14.64
N GLN A 58 -4.03 4.74 -15.48
CA GLN A 58 -3.41 5.98 -15.01
C GLN A 58 -4.37 6.74 -14.10
N GLY A 59 -3.88 7.22 -12.95
CA GLY A 59 -4.69 8.02 -12.02
C GLY A 59 -3.92 8.44 -10.78
N ASP A 60 -4.43 9.48 -10.13
CA ASP A 60 -3.99 9.97 -8.83
C ASP A 60 -5.04 9.58 -7.78
N VAL A 61 -4.64 8.91 -6.71
CA VAL A 61 -5.55 8.49 -5.63
C VAL A 61 -6.18 9.66 -4.89
N SER A 62 -5.59 10.85 -4.95
CA SER A 62 -6.17 12.08 -4.39
C SER A 62 -7.30 12.66 -5.26
N ASN A 63 -7.40 12.24 -6.53
CA ASN A 63 -8.48 12.60 -7.45
C ASN A 63 -9.56 11.50 -7.45
N LEU A 64 -10.77 11.83 -7.01
CA LEU A 64 -11.86 10.87 -6.89
C LEU A 64 -12.39 10.38 -8.24
N ASP A 65 -12.33 11.20 -9.29
CA ASP A 65 -12.74 10.80 -10.65
C ASP A 65 -11.76 9.75 -11.24
N ASP A 66 -10.48 9.83 -10.87
CA ASP A 66 -9.49 8.84 -11.25
C ASP A 66 -9.75 7.49 -10.58
N LEU A 67 -10.20 7.52 -9.32
CA LEU A 67 -10.63 6.31 -8.61
C LEU A 67 -11.91 5.74 -9.23
N ASP A 68 -12.87 6.58 -9.62
CA ASP A 68 -14.09 6.13 -10.33
C ASP A 68 -13.75 5.44 -11.63
N ARG A 69 -12.85 6.03 -12.43
CA ARG A 69 -12.36 5.43 -13.67
C ARG A 69 -11.66 4.09 -13.42
N LEU A 70 -10.83 3.99 -12.37
CA LEU A 70 -10.18 2.73 -12.00
C LEU A 70 -11.20 1.62 -11.72
N TYR A 71 -12.16 1.88 -10.84
CA TYR A 71 -13.15 0.85 -10.46
C TYR A 71 -14.14 0.54 -11.57
N LYS A 72 -14.45 1.51 -12.44
CA LYS A 72 -15.25 1.26 -13.64
C LYS A 72 -14.52 0.30 -14.60
N GLU A 73 -13.21 0.43 -14.75
CA GLU A 73 -12.40 -0.49 -15.54
C GLU A 73 -12.37 -1.91 -14.93
N VAL A 74 -12.25 -2.01 -13.59
CA VAL A 74 -12.34 -3.30 -12.88
C VAL A 74 -13.71 -3.94 -13.10
N GLU A 75 -14.79 -3.19 -12.92
CA GLU A 75 -16.16 -3.66 -13.13
C GLU A 75 -16.36 -4.16 -14.55
N THR A 76 -15.95 -3.37 -15.55
CA THR A 76 -16.15 -3.68 -16.95
C THR A 76 -15.39 -4.95 -17.37
N LYS A 77 -14.15 -5.11 -16.90
CA LYS A 77 -13.32 -6.25 -17.31
C LYS A 77 -13.54 -7.52 -16.49
N LYS A 78 -13.93 -7.39 -15.22
CA LYS A 78 -13.94 -8.53 -14.29
C LYS A 78 -15.22 -8.67 -13.45
N GLY A 79 -16.02 -7.61 -13.31
CA GLY A 79 -17.31 -7.63 -12.60
C GLY A 79 -17.21 -7.75 -11.07
N LYS A 80 -16.00 -7.95 -10.52
CA LYS A 80 -15.77 -8.13 -9.07
C LYS A 80 -14.37 -7.70 -8.67
N LEU A 81 -14.17 -7.55 -7.36
CA LEU A 81 -12.88 -7.33 -6.72
C LEU A 81 -12.74 -8.24 -5.51
N ASP A 82 -11.66 -8.99 -5.40
CA ASP A 82 -11.36 -9.87 -4.26
C ASP A 82 -10.35 -9.24 -3.29
N VAL A 83 -9.40 -8.44 -3.79
CA VAL A 83 -8.35 -7.84 -2.97
C VAL A 83 -8.07 -6.40 -3.38
N LEU A 84 -8.02 -5.50 -2.40
CA LEU A 84 -7.48 -4.16 -2.56
C LEU A 84 -6.22 -4.01 -1.73
N PHE A 85 -5.09 -3.68 -2.37
CA PHE A 85 -3.91 -3.19 -1.69
C PHE A 85 -3.77 -1.68 -1.92
N ALA A 86 -4.22 -0.88 -0.96
CA ALA A 86 -4.08 0.58 -0.96
C ALA A 86 -2.66 0.94 -0.52
N ASN A 87 -1.75 0.96 -1.50
CA ASN A 87 -0.31 1.14 -1.27
C ASN A 87 0.21 2.52 -1.70
N ALA A 88 -0.49 3.25 -2.57
CA ALA A 88 -0.07 4.58 -2.98
C ALA A 88 0.16 5.50 -1.77
N GLY A 89 1.28 6.22 -1.79
CA GLY A 89 1.62 7.16 -0.72
C GLY A 89 2.81 8.03 -1.09
N ILE A 90 2.95 9.13 -0.37
CA ILE A 90 4.08 10.06 -0.45
C ILE A 90 4.70 10.25 0.92
N VAL A 91 5.99 10.56 0.94
CA VAL A 91 6.75 10.90 2.15
C VAL A 91 7.60 12.14 1.85
N GLU A 92 7.29 13.23 2.53
CA GLU A 92 8.03 14.50 2.42
C GLU A 92 8.37 14.96 3.84
N PRO A 93 9.59 14.64 4.36
CA PRO A 93 9.97 14.99 5.72
C PRO A 93 10.04 16.50 5.93
N LYS A 94 9.37 16.99 6.98
CA LYS A 94 9.47 18.38 7.44
C LYS A 94 9.30 18.47 8.95
N PRO A 95 10.08 19.32 9.66
CA PRO A 95 9.81 19.58 11.07
C PRO A 95 8.47 20.28 11.24
N THR A 96 7.79 20.09 12.34
CA THR A 96 6.45 20.68 12.60
C THR A 96 6.37 22.18 12.29
N ALA A 97 7.39 22.93 12.68
CA ALA A 97 7.44 24.39 12.46
C ALA A 97 7.54 24.80 10.98
N ALA A 98 7.93 23.89 10.08
CA ALA A 98 8.09 24.18 8.64
C ALA A 98 6.96 23.55 7.77
N VAL A 99 6.00 22.88 8.39
CA VAL A 99 4.84 22.34 7.68
C VAL A 99 3.92 23.48 7.29
N SER A 100 3.71 23.67 5.98
CA SER A 100 2.68 24.58 5.46
C SER A 100 1.33 23.90 5.32
N PRO A 101 0.20 24.65 5.22
CA PRO A 101 -1.11 24.07 4.93
C PRO A 101 -1.09 23.18 3.67
N GLU A 102 -0.47 23.62 2.60
CA GLU A 102 -0.41 22.90 1.32
C GLU A 102 0.36 21.57 1.45
N HIS A 103 1.46 21.56 2.24
CA HIS A 103 2.19 20.32 2.54
C HIS A 103 1.34 19.37 3.38
N TYR A 104 0.62 19.90 4.36
CA TYR A 104 -0.30 19.12 5.20
C TYR A 104 -1.40 18.50 4.36
N ASP A 105 -2.12 19.33 3.60
CA ASP A 105 -3.25 18.91 2.76
C ASP A 105 -2.81 17.87 1.72
N LYS A 106 -1.72 18.12 0.97
CA LYS A 106 -1.16 17.17 0.02
C LYS A 106 -0.86 15.81 0.65
N THR A 107 -0.27 15.81 1.86
CA THR A 107 0.09 14.57 2.55
C THR A 107 -1.16 13.80 2.98
N PHE A 108 -2.16 14.48 3.53
CA PHE A 108 -3.42 13.87 3.95
C PHE A 108 -4.28 13.46 2.77
N ASP A 109 -4.33 14.24 1.71
CA ASP A 109 -5.10 13.92 0.50
C ASP A 109 -4.64 12.61 -0.14
N VAL A 110 -3.32 12.40 -0.26
CA VAL A 110 -2.79 11.17 -0.84
C VAL A 110 -2.86 10.00 0.16
N ASN A 111 -2.33 10.19 1.37
CA ASN A 111 -2.04 9.08 2.29
C ASN A 111 -3.22 8.67 3.17
N ALA A 112 -4.24 9.52 3.35
CA ALA A 112 -5.40 9.23 4.18
C ALA A 112 -6.71 9.32 3.37
N ARG A 113 -7.04 10.48 2.79
CA ARG A 113 -8.27 10.70 2.02
C ARG A 113 -8.32 9.76 0.80
N GLY A 114 -7.25 9.70 0.01
CA GLY A 114 -7.18 8.82 -1.16
C GLY A 114 -7.33 7.34 -0.80
N VAL A 115 -6.72 6.90 0.31
CA VAL A 115 -6.87 5.54 0.80
C VAL A 115 -8.31 5.25 1.23
N PHE A 116 -8.93 6.17 1.99
CA PHE A 116 -10.31 6.01 2.44
C PHE A 116 -11.27 5.85 1.26
N PHE A 117 -11.20 6.74 0.27
CA PHE A 117 -12.08 6.68 -0.89
C PHE A 117 -11.74 5.54 -1.86
N ALA A 118 -10.48 5.12 -1.95
CA ALA A 118 -10.14 3.90 -2.67
C ALA A 118 -10.86 2.68 -2.08
N VAL A 119 -10.92 2.57 -0.75
CA VAL A 119 -11.67 1.49 -0.08
C VAL A 119 -13.17 1.66 -0.29
N GLN A 120 -13.74 2.86 -0.05
CA GLN A 120 -15.18 3.10 -0.20
C GLN A 120 -15.68 2.71 -1.59
N LYS A 121 -14.95 3.14 -2.64
CA LYS A 121 -15.32 2.87 -4.04
C LYS A 121 -15.09 1.40 -4.46
N ALA A 122 -14.25 0.66 -3.74
CA ALA A 122 -14.04 -0.78 -3.96
C ALA A 122 -15.22 -1.63 -3.45
N LEU A 123 -15.88 -1.21 -2.36
CA LEU A 123 -16.90 -2.01 -1.65
C LEU A 123 -18.02 -2.55 -2.55
N PRO A 124 -18.60 -1.79 -3.53
CA PRO A 124 -19.63 -2.32 -4.40
C PRO A 124 -19.21 -3.53 -5.23
N LEU A 125 -17.89 -3.69 -5.48
CA LEU A 125 -17.33 -4.80 -6.25
C LEU A 125 -16.89 -5.99 -5.36
N MET A 126 -16.86 -5.80 -4.03
CA MET A 126 -16.47 -6.82 -3.04
C MET A 126 -17.71 -7.49 -2.43
N LYS A 127 -18.48 -8.22 -3.25
CA LYS A 127 -19.80 -8.74 -2.86
C LYS A 127 -19.75 -9.96 -1.97
N ASP A 128 -18.78 -10.83 -2.17
CA ASP A 128 -18.70 -12.15 -1.54
C ASP A 128 -17.50 -12.26 -0.59
N GLY A 129 -17.24 -11.20 0.16
CA GLY A 129 -16.06 -11.12 1.01
C GLY A 129 -14.85 -10.55 0.27
N GLY A 130 -13.69 -10.58 0.92
CA GLY A 130 -12.45 -10.10 0.34
C GLY A 130 -11.42 -9.63 1.35
N SER A 131 -10.31 -9.10 0.85
CA SER A 131 -9.22 -8.58 1.68
C SER A 131 -8.86 -7.16 1.30
N ILE A 132 -8.89 -6.26 2.27
CA ILE A 132 -8.41 -4.89 2.18
C ILE A 132 -7.10 -4.82 2.95
N ILE A 133 -6.05 -4.37 2.28
CA ILE A 133 -4.70 -4.23 2.84
C ILE A 133 -4.29 -2.77 2.65
N LEU A 134 -3.87 -2.12 3.74
CA LEU A 134 -3.37 -0.74 3.71
C LEU A 134 -1.86 -0.71 3.94
N SER A 135 -1.15 0.10 3.17
CA SER A 135 0.28 0.35 3.39
C SER A 135 0.45 1.37 4.53
N GLY A 136 0.70 0.87 5.73
CA GLY A 136 1.05 1.62 6.93
C GLY A 136 2.50 2.06 6.97
N SER A 137 3.03 2.20 8.17
CA SER A 137 4.45 2.44 8.49
C SER A 137 4.65 2.37 10.00
N GLY A 138 5.79 1.94 10.49
CA GLY A 138 6.13 1.96 11.91
C GLY A 138 6.14 3.36 12.55
N VAL A 139 6.15 4.44 11.76
CA VAL A 139 6.14 5.82 12.26
C VAL A 139 4.89 6.21 13.06
N TRP A 140 3.79 5.48 12.94
CA TRP A 140 2.61 5.73 13.75
C TRP A 140 2.77 5.20 15.20
N GLN A 141 3.67 4.25 15.41
CA GLN A 141 3.96 3.65 16.72
C GLN A 141 5.07 4.39 17.47
N LYS A 142 6.02 4.97 16.72
CA LYS A 142 7.14 5.72 17.30
C LYS A 142 7.13 7.15 16.77
N GLY A 143 7.26 8.13 17.66
CA GLY A 143 7.47 9.52 17.27
C GLY A 143 8.85 9.69 16.62
N ILE A 144 8.86 9.95 15.32
CA ILE A 144 10.10 10.18 14.55
C ILE A 144 10.15 11.64 14.15
N PRO A 145 11.21 12.40 14.52
CA PRO A 145 11.38 13.78 14.07
C PRO A 145 11.26 13.89 12.55
N MET A 146 10.74 15.00 12.06
CA MET A 146 10.52 15.31 10.63
C MET A 146 9.29 14.65 9.98
N TYR A 147 8.53 13.78 10.69
CA TYR A 147 7.40 13.06 10.10
C TYR A 147 6.04 13.34 10.76
N PRO A 148 5.71 14.57 11.23
CA PRO A 148 4.46 14.80 11.96
C PRO A 148 3.22 14.55 11.09
N THR A 149 3.17 15.05 9.85
CA THR A 149 2.05 14.85 8.93
C THR A 149 1.98 13.42 8.43
N TYR A 150 3.11 12.86 8.00
CA TYR A 150 3.17 11.49 7.52
C TYR A 150 2.74 10.49 8.61
N GLY A 151 3.30 10.60 9.81
CA GLY A 151 2.91 9.76 10.96
C GLY A 151 1.42 9.88 11.29
N GLY A 152 0.87 11.10 11.26
CA GLY A 152 -0.56 11.34 11.44
C GLY A 152 -1.42 10.61 10.42
N THR A 153 -1.04 10.63 9.12
CA THR A 153 -1.77 9.87 8.10
C THR A 153 -1.72 8.36 8.34
N LYS A 154 -0.57 7.82 8.75
CA LYS A 154 -0.43 6.37 9.02
C LYS A 154 -1.17 5.92 10.27
N ALA A 155 -1.29 6.79 11.28
CA ALA A 155 -2.15 6.56 12.43
C ALA A 155 -3.64 6.54 12.05
N ALA A 156 -4.07 7.43 11.13
CA ALA A 156 -5.43 7.43 10.59
C ALA A 156 -5.78 6.08 9.93
N LEU A 157 -4.88 5.50 9.13
CA LEU A 157 -5.09 4.19 8.49
C LEU A 157 -5.35 3.09 9.54
N ARG A 158 -4.62 3.12 10.64
CA ARG A 158 -4.81 2.17 11.73
C ARG A 158 -6.19 2.29 12.38
N SER A 159 -6.69 3.53 12.53
CA SER A 159 -8.05 3.80 13.00
C SER A 159 -9.11 3.30 12.01
N PHE A 160 -8.96 3.59 10.72
CA PHE A 160 -9.88 3.13 9.69
C PHE A 160 -10.04 1.61 9.70
N VAL A 161 -8.93 0.88 9.73
CA VAL A 161 -8.95 -0.59 9.73
C VAL A 161 -9.73 -1.16 10.92
N ARG A 162 -9.60 -0.57 12.13
CA ARG A 162 -10.38 -1.00 13.30
C ARG A 162 -11.88 -0.82 13.10
N THR A 163 -12.28 0.33 12.57
CA THR A 163 -13.69 0.63 12.27
C THR A 163 -14.22 -0.31 11.18
N TRP A 164 -13.49 -0.47 10.09
CA TRP A 164 -13.90 -1.33 8.96
C TRP A 164 -13.96 -2.80 9.34
N THR A 165 -13.13 -3.25 10.28
CA THR A 165 -13.24 -4.61 10.82
C THR A 165 -14.61 -4.87 11.41
N ALA A 166 -15.16 -3.91 12.16
CA ALA A 166 -16.49 -4.03 12.73
C ALA A 166 -17.61 -3.86 11.67
N GLU A 167 -17.46 -2.87 10.77
CA GLU A 167 -18.47 -2.56 9.76
C GLU A 167 -18.60 -3.64 8.68
N PHE A 168 -17.49 -4.31 8.32
CA PHE A 168 -17.45 -5.24 7.20
C PHE A 168 -17.50 -6.72 7.63
N ALA A 169 -17.53 -7.00 8.92
CA ALA A 169 -17.56 -8.37 9.45
C ALA A 169 -18.71 -9.20 8.83
N GLY A 170 -19.93 -8.61 8.77
CA GLY A 170 -21.10 -9.26 8.19
C GLY A 170 -21.04 -9.51 6.68
N LYS A 171 -20.05 -8.90 5.99
CA LYS A 171 -19.80 -9.08 4.56
C LYS A 171 -18.64 -10.03 4.27
N GLY A 172 -18.00 -10.59 5.30
CA GLY A 172 -16.82 -11.44 5.15
C GLY A 172 -15.58 -10.69 4.62
N ILE A 173 -15.55 -9.35 4.66
CA ILE A 173 -14.41 -8.55 4.21
C ILE A 173 -13.46 -8.34 5.40
N ARG A 174 -12.20 -8.68 5.21
CA ARG A 174 -11.13 -8.45 6.18
C ARG A 174 -10.39 -7.16 5.82
N ALA A 175 -10.00 -6.39 6.84
CA ALA A 175 -9.20 -5.17 6.65
C ALA A 175 -8.00 -5.20 7.59
N ASN A 176 -6.78 -5.04 7.02
CA ASN A 176 -5.52 -5.10 7.75
C ASN A 176 -4.54 -4.03 7.27
N VAL A 177 -3.57 -3.70 8.11
CA VAL A 177 -2.44 -2.85 7.76
C VAL A 177 -1.18 -3.71 7.63
N ILE A 178 -0.33 -3.42 6.64
CA ILE A 178 1.07 -3.81 6.63
C ILE A 178 1.88 -2.55 6.93
N SER A 179 2.77 -2.60 7.90
CA SER A 179 3.66 -1.50 8.28
C SER A 179 5.11 -1.82 7.90
N PRO A 180 5.56 -1.41 6.70
CA PRO A 180 6.95 -1.57 6.31
C PRO A 180 7.88 -0.71 7.16
N GLY A 181 9.07 -1.23 7.46
CA GLY A 181 10.22 -0.46 7.88
C GLY A 181 10.93 0.22 6.71
N PRO A 182 12.22 0.56 6.83
CA PRO A 182 13.03 1.00 5.71
C PRO A 182 13.15 -0.13 4.67
N ILE A 183 12.58 0.11 3.48
CA ILE A 183 12.56 -0.83 2.34
C ILE A 183 13.27 -0.20 1.15
N GLU A 184 14.10 -0.96 0.46
CA GLU A 184 14.84 -0.52 -0.71
C GLU A 184 13.91 -0.22 -1.90
N THR A 185 13.55 1.05 -2.05
CA THR A 185 12.58 1.53 -3.03
C THR A 185 12.96 2.91 -3.54
N PRO A 186 12.46 3.35 -4.70
CA PRO A 186 12.69 4.71 -5.21
C PRO A 186 12.21 5.83 -4.26
N ILE A 187 11.37 5.52 -3.27
CA ILE A 187 10.97 6.50 -2.25
C ILE A 187 12.18 6.94 -1.41
N LEU A 188 13.12 6.06 -1.10
CA LEU A 188 14.32 6.44 -0.35
C LEU A 188 15.18 7.42 -1.14
N GLU A 189 15.36 7.18 -2.43
CA GLU A 189 16.09 8.09 -3.32
C GLU A 189 15.40 9.45 -3.40
N GLY A 190 14.08 9.48 -3.53
CA GLY A 190 13.29 10.70 -3.54
C GLY A 190 13.32 11.47 -2.21
N GLN A 191 13.51 10.77 -1.08
CA GLN A 191 13.60 11.40 0.25
C GLN A 191 14.99 11.99 0.55
N PHE A 192 16.05 11.28 0.18
CA PHE A 192 17.40 11.56 0.66
C PHE A 192 18.35 12.03 -0.43
N GLY A 193 17.98 11.88 -1.73
CA GLY A 193 18.80 12.31 -2.86
C GLY A 193 20.23 11.76 -2.78
N GLU A 194 21.23 12.62 -2.84
CA GLU A 194 22.66 12.26 -2.75
C GLU A 194 23.04 11.59 -1.42
N ASN A 195 22.26 11.80 -0.36
CA ASN A 195 22.51 11.21 0.95
C ASN A 195 21.90 9.79 1.11
N THR A 196 21.32 9.22 0.06
CA THR A 196 20.60 7.93 0.13
C THR A 196 21.47 6.81 0.67
N ASP A 197 22.70 6.68 0.21
CA ASP A 197 23.59 5.59 0.66
C ASP A 197 24.02 5.77 2.12
N ALA A 198 24.33 6.98 2.54
CA ALA A 198 24.65 7.28 3.95
C ALA A 198 23.44 6.97 4.86
N MET A 199 22.22 7.28 4.40
CA MET A 199 21.02 6.95 5.15
C MET A 199 20.73 5.44 5.17
N LYS A 200 21.01 4.71 4.09
CA LYS A 200 20.93 3.24 4.08
C LYS A 200 21.85 2.62 5.13
N GLU A 201 23.11 3.08 5.22
CA GLU A 201 24.03 2.59 6.25
C GLU A 201 23.54 2.92 7.67
N ARG A 202 23.02 4.13 7.88
CA ARG A 202 22.42 4.51 9.16
C ARG A 202 21.21 3.63 9.52
N PHE A 203 20.34 3.33 8.57
CA PHE A 203 19.21 2.42 8.82
C PHE A 203 19.69 1.03 9.24
N LYS A 204 20.74 0.49 8.63
CA LYS A 204 21.29 -0.82 9.02
C LYS A 204 21.68 -0.88 10.50
N THR A 205 22.21 0.21 11.06
CA THR A 205 22.57 0.26 12.49
C THR A 205 21.36 0.39 13.42
N MET A 206 20.22 0.86 12.91
CA MET A 206 18.98 1.05 13.68
C MET A 206 18.04 -0.16 13.59
N ILE A 207 18.18 -0.98 12.56
CA ILE A 207 17.32 -2.14 12.33
C ILE A 207 17.92 -3.35 13.05
N PRO A 208 17.20 -4.02 13.98
CA PRO A 208 17.73 -5.20 14.68
C PRO A 208 18.26 -6.30 13.77
N MET A 209 17.64 -6.52 12.61
CA MET A 209 18.15 -7.50 11.62
C MET A 209 19.38 -7.01 10.83
N GLY A 210 19.91 -5.82 11.09
CA GLY A 210 21.15 -5.28 10.52
C GLY A 210 21.08 -4.96 9.02
N ARG A 211 19.92 -4.91 8.40
CA ARG A 211 19.76 -4.65 6.98
C ARG A 211 18.43 -3.95 6.65
N ILE A 212 18.42 -3.26 5.52
CA ILE A 212 17.20 -2.74 4.91
C ILE A 212 16.38 -3.91 4.30
N GLY A 213 15.06 -3.83 4.37
CA GLY A 213 14.17 -4.79 3.76
C GLY A 213 14.08 -4.65 2.23
N LYS A 214 13.66 -5.72 1.56
CA LYS A 214 13.40 -5.73 0.11
C LYS A 214 11.89 -5.61 -0.16
N PRO A 215 11.48 -5.00 -1.29
CA PRO A 215 10.07 -4.94 -1.67
C PRO A 215 9.35 -6.30 -1.69
N GLU A 216 10.07 -7.37 -2.06
CA GLU A 216 9.56 -8.73 -2.12
C GLU A 216 9.18 -9.29 -0.75
N GLU A 217 9.81 -8.81 0.33
CA GLU A 217 9.47 -9.23 1.70
C GLU A 217 8.12 -8.67 2.13
N VAL A 218 7.84 -7.43 1.75
CA VAL A 218 6.51 -6.81 1.94
C VAL A 218 5.46 -7.48 1.05
N ALA A 219 5.82 -7.78 -0.21
CA ALA A 219 4.94 -8.49 -1.14
C ALA A 219 4.55 -9.88 -0.61
N SER A 220 5.45 -10.58 0.10
CA SER A 220 5.14 -11.87 0.72
C SER A 220 4.10 -11.76 1.84
N ALA A 221 4.21 -10.73 2.69
CA ALA A 221 3.20 -10.42 3.70
C ALA A 221 1.85 -10.02 3.06
N ALA A 222 1.90 -9.27 1.94
CA ALA A 222 0.70 -8.90 1.20
C ALA A 222 -0.01 -10.13 0.61
N VAL A 223 0.72 -11.12 0.06
CA VAL A 223 0.12 -12.39 -0.41
C VAL A 223 -0.56 -13.13 0.74
N PHE A 224 0.09 -13.25 1.89
CA PHE A 224 -0.50 -13.89 3.06
C PHE A 224 -1.82 -13.22 3.46
N LEU A 225 -1.84 -11.89 3.61
CA LEU A 225 -3.06 -11.16 3.98
C LEU A 225 -4.14 -11.17 2.87
N ALA A 226 -3.75 -11.31 1.61
CA ALA A 226 -4.66 -11.42 0.47
C ALA A 226 -5.29 -12.80 0.31
N SER A 227 -4.65 -13.84 0.85
CA SER A 227 -5.04 -15.24 0.68
C SER A 227 -5.99 -15.74 1.78
N ASP A 228 -6.52 -16.92 1.57
CA ASP A 228 -7.38 -17.60 2.52
C ASP A 228 -6.60 -18.15 3.75
N GLU A 229 -5.25 -18.19 3.68
CA GLU A 229 -4.39 -18.53 4.82
C GLU A 229 -4.53 -17.54 5.99
N SER A 230 -4.98 -16.31 5.72
CA SER A 230 -5.27 -15.29 6.73
C SER A 230 -6.78 -15.11 6.98
N SER A 231 -7.61 -16.11 6.70
CA SER A 231 -9.08 -16.04 6.76
C SER A 231 -9.63 -15.65 8.14
N TYR A 232 -8.89 -15.88 9.22
CA TYR A 232 -9.28 -15.49 10.59
C TYR A 232 -8.49 -14.29 11.13
N ILE A 233 -7.86 -13.51 10.22
CA ILE A 233 -7.04 -12.33 10.57
C ILE A 233 -7.68 -11.08 9.99
N THR A 234 -8.15 -10.19 10.86
CA THR A 234 -8.66 -8.86 10.50
C THR A 234 -8.36 -7.86 11.63
N GLY A 235 -8.27 -6.59 11.29
CA GLY A 235 -8.06 -5.52 12.26
C GLY A 235 -6.62 -5.38 12.76
N ILE A 236 -5.65 -6.13 12.22
CA ILE A 236 -4.26 -6.07 12.69
C ILE A 236 -3.42 -5.01 11.98
N ASP A 237 -2.30 -4.70 12.58
CA ASP A 237 -1.13 -4.11 11.93
C ASP A 237 -0.01 -5.15 11.94
N LEU A 238 0.51 -5.47 10.76
CA LEU A 238 1.58 -6.44 10.56
C LEU A 238 2.88 -5.70 10.23
N PRO A 239 3.80 -5.50 11.19
CA PRO A 239 5.12 -4.94 10.91
C PRO A 239 5.93 -5.85 9.99
N VAL A 240 6.56 -5.26 8.95
CA VAL A 240 7.54 -5.89 8.07
C VAL A 240 8.75 -4.97 8.04
N ASP A 241 9.49 -4.93 9.13
CA ASP A 241 10.40 -3.83 9.46
C ASP A 241 11.78 -4.27 10.02
N GLY A 242 12.03 -5.57 10.08
CA GLY A 242 13.27 -6.09 10.67
C GLY A 242 13.40 -5.86 12.17
N GLY A 243 12.28 -5.59 12.88
CA GLY A 243 12.23 -5.40 14.32
C GLY A 243 12.31 -3.94 14.78
N VAL A 244 12.28 -2.96 13.88
CA VAL A 244 12.44 -1.52 14.20
C VAL A 244 11.44 -1.02 15.24
N VAL A 245 10.19 -1.47 15.20
CA VAL A 245 9.17 -1.01 16.14
C VAL A 245 9.04 -1.90 17.38
N ALA A 246 9.72 -3.02 17.43
CA ALA A 246 9.65 -3.97 18.53
C ALA A 246 10.58 -3.61 19.71
N VAL A 247 11.61 -2.76 19.46
CA VAL A 247 12.64 -2.37 20.43
C VAL A 247 12.89 -0.85 20.44
#